data_c78397041d9665326d414686848d2882
#
_entry.id   c78397041d9665326d414686848d2882
#
_cell.length_a   1.000
_cell.length_b   1.000
_cell.length_c   1.000
_cell.angle_alpha   90.00
_cell.angle_beta   90.00
_cell.angle_gamma   90.00
#
_symmetry.space_group_name_H-M   'P 1'
#
loop_
_entity.id
_entity.type
_entity.pdbx_description
1 polymer ?
#
loop_
_entity_poly.entity_id
_entity_poly.type
_entity_poly.pdbx_seq_one_letter_code
_entity_poly.pdbx_strand_id
1 'polypeptide(L)'
;MRKNKNIVLLAAALFAGTCLLGSALPVQAAGSTLGFFFNRKPFTDTFYFDECGGFSSTGSNRYFILEPGFKIVMVGKQGQQTVKDVLTVLDQTKTIDGIETRIVEDQETLDDALTEISRNYFAICNKTNSVFYFGEDVDTYENGVIVGHDGAWQSGQNGARAGLQMPGIILLGARYFMEVAPGVAQDRSEILSMTETVTTPAGTFNNCLKIKETSAVEPGSYYKYYAPGIGLIKDGSSELTDYTQQASQQ
;
A
#
# COMPACT_ATOMS: atom_id res chain seq x y z
N MET A 1 27.63 -5.52 -5.18
CA MET A 1 27.25 -4.80 -3.96
C MET A 1 25.72 -4.80 -3.90
N ARG A 2 25.12 -5.50 -2.95
CA ARG A 2 23.67 -5.57 -2.80
C ARG A 2 23.18 -4.21 -2.29
N LYS A 3 22.36 -3.51 -3.09
CA LYS A 3 21.66 -2.31 -2.64
C LYS A 3 20.46 -2.77 -1.80
N ASN A 4 20.47 -2.47 -0.51
CA ASN A 4 19.28 -2.59 0.33
C ASN A 4 18.32 -1.47 -0.09
N LYS A 5 17.26 -1.84 -0.79
CA LYS A 5 16.17 -0.93 -1.10
C LYS A 5 15.18 -0.97 0.07
N ASN A 6 15.28 -0.02 1.00
CA ASN A 6 14.17 0.35 1.86
C ASN A 6 13.40 1.44 1.11
N ILE A 7 12.58 1.02 0.17
CA ILE A 7 11.72 1.90 -0.60
C ILE A 7 10.44 2.09 0.20
N VAL A 8 9.96 3.32 0.28
CA VAL A 8 8.58 3.62 0.61
C VAL A 8 7.75 3.02 -0.51
N LEU A 9 7.24 1.82 -0.31
CA LEU A 9 6.46 1.13 -1.31
C LEU A 9 4.98 1.27 -0.98
N LEU A 10 4.29 2.07 -1.80
CA LEU A 10 3.01 1.62 -2.29
C LEU A 10 3.34 0.53 -3.32
N ALA A 11 3.56 -0.70 -2.83
CA ALA A 11 3.82 -1.91 -3.59
C ALA A 11 4.61 -1.78 -4.90
N ALA A 12 5.82 -2.24 -4.93
CA ALA A 12 6.40 -3.09 -5.97
C ALA A 12 7.87 -3.38 -5.66
N ALA A 13 8.22 -4.62 -5.44
CA ALA A 13 9.61 -5.00 -5.22
C ALA A 13 10.06 -6.06 -6.21
N LEU A 14 11.17 -5.77 -6.83
CA LEU A 14 11.89 -6.61 -7.77
C LEU A 14 12.93 -7.49 -7.09
N PHE A 15 12.88 -8.81 -7.33
CA PHE A 15 14.03 -9.69 -7.20
C PHE A 15 14.14 -10.70 -8.35
N ALA A 16 15.22 -10.58 -9.13
CA ALA A 16 15.69 -11.65 -9.99
C ALA A 16 16.50 -12.65 -9.14
N GLY A 17 15.94 -13.83 -8.85
CA GLY A 17 16.59 -14.92 -8.13
C GLY A 17 17.25 -15.90 -9.09
N THR A 18 18.58 -16.03 -9.06
CA THR A 18 19.32 -17.11 -9.70
C THR A 18 19.11 -18.42 -8.94
N CYS A 19 18.60 -19.42 -9.66
CA CYS A 19 18.38 -20.78 -9.19
C CYS A 19 19.73 -21.52 -9.08
N LEU A 20 20.11 -21.96 -7.86
CA LEU A 20 21.16 -22.95 -7.63
C LEU A 20 20.52 -24.28 -7.26
N LEU A 21 20.67 -25.27 -8.14
CA LEU A 21 20.28 -26.67 -7.91
C LEU A 21 21.21 -27.29 -6.88
N GLY A 22 20.66 -27.63 -5.72
CA GLY A 22 21.30 -28.45 -4.70
C GLY A 22 20.49 -29.69 -4.43
N SER A 23 21.05 -30.86 -4.73
CA SER A 23 20.50 -32.20 -4.50
C SER A 23 20.32 -32.47 -3.01
N ALA A 24 19.11 -32.84 -2.58
CA ALA A 24 18.79 -33.24 -1.21
C ALA A 24 18.58 -34.77 -1.14
N LEU A 25 19.31 -35.42 -0.22
CA LEU A 25 19.08 -36.81 0.22
C LEU A 25 17.94 -36.82 1.28
N PRO A 26 17.15 -37.90 1.35
CA PRO A 26 16.07 -37.98 2.32
C PRO A 26 16.59 -38.41 3.70
N VAL A 27 16.33 -37.62 4.71
CA VAL A 27 16.44 -38.05 6.12
C VAL A 27 15.05 -38.30 6.65
N GLN A 28 14.74 -39.58 6.93
CA GLN A 28 13.60 -39.95 7.76
C GLN A 28 13.96 -39.71 9.22
N ALA A 29 13.20 -38.89 9.90
CA ALA A 29 13.18 -38.82 11.36
C ALA A 29 11.72 -38.84 11.83
N ALA A 30 11.31 -39.97 12.39
CA ALA A 30 10.11 -40.07 13.21
C ALA A 30 10.38 -39.33 14.53
N GLY A 31 9.75 -38.22 14.74
CA GLY A 31 9.75 -37.47 15.98
C GLY A 31 8.39 -36.84 16.17
N SER A 32 7.61 -37.33 17.12
CA SER A 32 6.36 -36.75 17.58
C SER A 32 6.65 -35.35 18.18
N THR A 33 6.63 -34.32 17.38
CA THR A 33 6.61 -32.92 17.82
C THR A 33 5.16 -32.56 18.10
N LEU A 34 4.81 -32.37 19.38
CA LEU A 34 3.67 -31.56 19.78
C LEU A 34 3.84 -30.20 19.08
N GLY A 35 3.17 -30.03 17.96
CA GLY A 35 3.15 -28.77 17.25
C GLY A 35 2.49 -27.72 18.14
N PHE A 36 3.26 -26.80 18.66
CA PHE A 36 2.72 -25.50 19.06
C PHE A 36 2.10 -24.87 17.81
N PHE A 37 0.83 -25.14 17.58
CA PHE A 37 0.03 -24.37 16.66
C PHE A 37 0.00 -22.94 17.20
N PHE A 38 0.97 -22.13 16.82
CA PHE A 38 0.79 -20.68 16.88
C PHE A 38 -0.48 -20.40 16.09
N ASN A 39 -1.52 -20.04 16.79
CA ASN A 39 -2.80 -19.65 16.22
C ASN A 39 -2.57 -18.30 15.47
N ARG A 40 -1.92 -18.39 14.31
CA ARG A 40 -1.73 -17.24 13.42
C ARG A 40 -3.12 -16.89 12.91
N LYS A 41 -3.68 -15.82 13.45
CA LYS A 41 -4.95 -15.28 12.95
C LYS A 41 -4.79 -15.05 11.45
N PRO A 42 -5.67 -15.60 10.60
CA PRO A 42 -5.58 -15.43 9.16
C PRO A 42 -5.76 -13.95 8.77
N PHE A 43 -5.30 -13.60 7.59
CA PHE A 43 -5.67 -12.36 6.92
C PHE A 43 -6.88 -12.63 6.02
N THR A 44 -7.85 -11.73 5.99
CA THR A 44 -8.96 -11.78 5.03
C THR A 44 -8.43 -11.45 3.65
N ASP A 45 -8.68 -12.32 2.68
CA ASP A 45 -8.21 -12.20 1.28
C ASP A 45 -9.35 -12.26 0.26
N THR A 46 -10.58 -12.34 0.74
CA THR A 46 -11.77 -12.45 -0.11
C THR A 46 -12.77 -11.38 0.30
N PHE A 47 -13.22 -10.61 -0.70
CA PHE A 47 -14.16 -9.52 -0.53
C PHE A 47 -15.32 -9.69 -1.53
N TYR A 48 -16.54 -9.42 -1.08
CA TYR A 48 -17.77 -9.59 -1.87
C TYR A 48 -18.22 -8.22 -2.40
N PHE A 49 -17.74 -7.85 -3.58
CA PHE A 49 -17.96 -6.51 -4.17
C PHE A 49 -19.43 -6.24 -4.52
N ASP A 50 -20.21 -7.26 -4.82
CA ASP A 50 -21.66 -7.14 -5.05
C ASP A 50 -22.40 -6.58 -3.83
N GLU A 51 -21.86 -6.80 -2.63
CA GLU A 51 -22.40 -6.26 -1.37
C GLU A 51 -22.18 -4.74 -1.22
N CYS A 52 -21.31 -4.14 -2.02
CA CYS A 52 -21.02 -2.70 -1.94
C CYS A 52 -22.17 -1.81 -2.41
N GLY A 53 -23.12 -2.35 -3.18
CA GLY A 53 -24.16 -1.52 -3.80
C GLY A 53 -23.60 -0.52 -4.81
N GLY A 54 -22.45 -0.85 -5.42
CA GLY A 54 -21.66 -0.02 -6.32
C GLY A 54 -20.45 0.61 -5.66
N PHE A 55 -19.66 1.29 -6.49
CA PHE A 55 -18.43 1.98 -6.09
C PHE A 55 -18.45 3.43 -6.53
N SER A 56 -17.75 4.29 -5.79
CA SER A 56 -17.47 5.67 -6.19
C SER A 56 -15.97 5.85 -6.43
N SER A 57 -15.63 6.51 -7.51
CA SER A 57 -14.25 6.94 -7.80
C SER A 57 -13.89 8.27 -7.14
N THR A 58 -14.75 8.84 -6.30
CA THR A 58 -14.50 10.08 -5.56
C THR A 58 -15.16 10.03 -4.20
N GLY A 59 -14.67 10.83 -3.25
CA GLY A 59 -15.15 10.89 -1.88
C GLY A 59 -14.04 10.79 -0.86
N SER A 60 -14.40 10.58 0.40
CA SER A 60 -13.43 10.42 1.48
C SER A 60 -13.83 9.32 2.44
N ASN A 61 -12.87 8.46 2.77
CA ASN A 61 -12.85 7.67 3.99
C ASN A 61 -12.17 8.51 5.09
N ARG A 62 -12.42 8.21 6.35
CA ARG A 62 -11.81 8.95 7.47
C ARG A 62 -10.28 9.05 7.39
N TYR A 63 -9.63 8.03 6.82
CA TYR A 63 -8.17 7.89 6.75
C TYR A 63 -7.65 7.76 5.32
N PHE A 64 -8.49 8.02 4.33
CA PHE A 64 -8.11 7.96 2.92
C PHE A 64 -8.97 8.94 2.11
N ILE A 65 -8.33 9.93 1.49
CA ILE A 65 -9.00 10.97 0.71
C ILE A 65 -8.86 10.62 -0.77
N LEU A 66 -9.99 10.53 -1.47
CA LEU A 66 -10.05 10.22 -2.91
C LEU A 66 -10.70 11.37 -3.71
N GLU A 67 -10.50 12.61 -3.22
CA GLU A 67 -11.01 13.81 -3.87
C GLU A 67 -9.99 14.33 -4.88
N PRO A 68 -10.37 14.57 -6.16
CA PRO A 68 -9.48 15.11 -7.17
C PRO A 68 -8.77 16.39 -6.72
N GLY A 69 -7.46 16.46 -6.96
CA GLY A 69 -6.60 17.56 -6.56
C GLY A 69 -6.07 17.47 -5.13
N PHE A 70 -6.53 16.49 -4.33
CA PHE A 70 -5.92 16.24 -3.02
C PHE A 70 -4.50 15.70 -3.21
N LYS A 71 -3.57 16.19 -2.38
CA LYS A 71 -2.16 15.88 -2.49
C LYS A 71 -1.52 15.79 -1.11
N ILE A 72 -0.59 14.87 -0.95
CA ILE A 72 0.33 14.78 0.21
C ILE A 72 1.76 14.70 -0.29
N VAL A 73 2.69 15.24 0.50
CA VAL A 73 4.12 15.19 0.24
C VAL A 73 4.80 14.53 1.44
N MET A 74 5.46 13.43 1.17
CA MET A 74 6.23 12.67 2.16
C MET A 74 7.73 12.84 1.89
N VAL A 75 8.53 12.99 2.94
CA VAL A 75 9.99 13.05 2.81
C VAL A 75 10.63 12.15 3.84
N GLY A 76 11.61 11.37 3.41
CA GLY A 76 12.32 10.42 4.25
C GLY A 76 13.77 10.22 3.84
N LYS A 77 14.36 9.13 4.33
CA LYS A 77 15.74 8.75 4.02
C LYS A 77 15.83 7.29 3.60
N GLN A 78 16.56 7.06 2.52
CA GLN A 78 17.01 5.74 2.09
C GLN A 78 18.54 5.70 2.18
N GLY A 79 19.06 5.17 3.28
CA GLY A 79 20.48 5.29 3.58
C GLY A 79 20.87 6.77 3.83
N GLN A 80 21.72 7.32 2.97
CA GLN A 80 22.10 8.74 3.03
C GLN A 80 21.31 9.63 2.07
N GLN A 81 20.59 9.03 1.13
CA GLN A 81 19.81 9.75 0.13
C GLN A 81 18.47 10.22 0.68
N THR A 82 17.97 11.32 0.14
CA THR A 82 16.64 11.82 0.47
C THR A 82 15.64 11.20 -0.50
N VAL A 83 14.60 10.55 0.06
CA VAL A 83 13.42 10.09 -0.69
C VAL A 83 12.33 11.13 -0.51
N LYS A 84 11.66 11.47 -1.61
CA LYS A 84 10.49 12.31 -1.59
C LYS A 84 9.41 11.68 -2.47
N ASP A 85 8.24 11.49 -1.89
CA ASP A 85 7.05 10.97 -2.54
C ASP A 85 5.99 12.07 -2.60
N VAL A 86 5.38 12.21 -3.76
CA VAL A 86 4.30 13.17 -4.02
C VAL A 86 3.09 12.41 -4.50
N LEU A 87 2.17 12.11 -3.59
CA LEU A 87 0.93 11.43 -3.91
C LEU A 87 -0.14 12.45 -4.29
N THR A 88 -0.71 12.32 -5.48
CA THR A 88 -1.74 13.23 -6.02
C THR A 88 -2.95 12.45 -6.49
N VAL A 89 -4.13 12.78 -5.99
CA VAL A 89 -5.40 12.28 -6.51
C VAL A 89 -5.70 13.03 -7.81
N LEU A 90 -5.56 12.34 -8.95
CA LEU A 90 -5.79 12.92 -10.27
C LEU A 90 -7.30 13.07 -10.54
N ASP A 91 -7.67 13.99 -11.43
CA ASP A 91 -9.05 14.10 -11.95
C ASP A 91 -9.36 13.05 -13.05
N GLN A 92 -8.54 12.05 -13.16
CA GLN A 92 -8.64 10.96 -14.13
C GLN A 92 -9.12 9.68 -13.47
N THR A 93 -9.89 8.90 -14.22
CA THR A 93 -10.36 7.58 -13.81
C THR A 93 -9.89 6.52 -14.79
N LYS A 94 -9.88 5.26 -14.34
CA LYS A 94 -9.65 4.08 -15.18
C LYS A 94 -10.61 2.97 -14.75
N THR A 95 -11.20 2.28 -15.71
CA THR A 95 -12.04 1.12 -15.42
C THR A 95 -11.15 -0.11 -15.27
N ILE A 96 -11.19 -0.74 -14.09
CA ILE A 96 -10.49 -1.99 -13.78
C ILE A 96 -11.50 -3.01 -13.30
N ASP A 97 -11.51 -4.19 -13.90
CA ASP A 97 -12.41 -5.29 -13.52
C ASP A 97 -13.90 -4.86 -13.47
N GLY A 98 -14.29 -3.98 -14.41
CA GLY A 98 -15.64 -3.42 -14.50
C GLY A 98 -15.96 -2.30 -13.51
N ILE A 99 -15.05 -1.91 -12.64
CA ILE A 99 -15.22 -0.85 -11.64
C ILE A 99 -14.49 0.42 -12.12
N GLU A 100 -15.16 1.57 -12.09
CA GLU A 100 -14.53 2.86 -12.30
C GLU A 100 -13.72 3.24 -11.06
N THR A 101 -12.41 3.35 -11.23
CA THR A 101 -11.45 3.68 -10.17
C THR A 101 -10.89 5.07 -10.37
N ARG A 102 -10.51 5.75 -9.29
CA ARG A 102 -9.73 6.99 -9.28
C ARG A 102 -8.25 6.66 -9.39
N ILE A 103 -7.51 7.48 -10.15
CA ILE A 103 -6.06 7.39 -10.23
C ILE A 103 -5.45 8.23 -9.12
N VAL A 104 -4.65 7.60 -8.27
CA VAL A 104 -3.75 8.28 -7.35
C VAL A 104 -2.33 8.06 -7.87
N GLU A 105 -1.72 9.12 -8.36
CA GLU A 105 -0.34 9.10 -8.86
C GLU A 105 0.61 9.37 -7.70
N ASP A 106 1.62 8.51 -7.57
CA ASP A 106 2.75 8.70 -6.67
C ASP A 106 4.01 8.88 -7.49
N GLN A 107 4.71 10.00 -7.26
CA GLN A 107 5.99 10.33 -7.89
C GLN A 107 7.08 10.25 -6.83
N GLU A 108 7.95 9.23 -6.95
CA GLU A 108 9.11 9.07 -6.10
C GLU A 108 10.34 9.73 -6.74
N THR A 109 11.07 10.48 -5.92
CA THR A 109 12.40 11.00 -6.28
C THR A 109 13.43 10.61 -5.23
N LEU A 110 14.67 10.37 -5.69
CA LEU A 110 15.83 10.10 -4.84
C LEU A 110 16.89 11.17 -5.09
N ASP A 111 17.19 12.02 -4.08
CA ASP A 111 18.02 13.22 -4.21
C ASP A 111 17.58 14.09 -5.42
N ASP A 112 16.26 14.35 -5.51
CA ASP A 112 15.57 15.10 -6.58
C ASP A 112 15.59 14.44 -7.98
N ALA A 113 16.23 13.31 -8.17
CA ALA A 113 16.14 12.54 -9.42
C ALA A 113 14.88 11.65 -9.39
N LEU A 114 14.03 11.75 -10.41
CA LEU A 114 12.85 10.88 -10.57
C LEU A 114 13.28 9.43 -10.69
N THR A 115 12.74 8.56 -9.83
CA THR A 115 13.02 7.12 -9.79
C THR A 115 11.80 6.28 -10.15
N GLU A 116 10.59 6.73 -9.81
CA GLU A 116 9.37 5.99 -10.11
C GLU A 116 8.17 6.92 -10.26
N ILE A 117 7.25 6.55 -11.14
CA ILE A 117 5.87 7.04 -11.14
C ILE A 117 4.96 5.82 -11.10
N SER A 118 4.20 5.67 -10.03
CA SER A 118 3.14 4.68 -9.95
C SER A 118 1.76 5.34 -10.04
N ARG A 119 0.83 4.67 -10.73
CA ARG A 119 -0.57 5.10 -10.86
C ARG A 119 -1.45 4.04 -10.25
N ASN A 120 -1.96 4.34 -9.09
CA ASN A 120 -2.69 3.45 -8.22
C ASN A 120 -4.20 3.65 -8.42
N TYR A 121 -4.97 2.56 -8.49
CA TYR A 121 -6.39 2.55 -8.85
C TYR A 121 -7.26 2.21 -7.65
N PHE A 122 -7.98 3.21 -7.12
CA PHE A 122 -8.83 3.04 -5.94
C PHE A 122 -10.30 3.34 -6.22
N ALA A 123 -11.19 2.67 -5.48
CA ALA A 123 -12.60 3.00 -5.44
C ALA A 123 -13.18 2.80 -4.04
N ILE A 124 -14.21 3.56 -3.72
CA ILE A 124 -14.90 3.54 -2.41
C ILE A 124 -16.18 2.73 -2.54
N CYS A 125 -16.33 1.71 -1.71
CA CYS A 125 -17.55 0.92 -1.59
C CYS A 125 -18.69 1.80 -1.02
N ASN A 126 -19.77 1.99 -1.77
CA ASN A 126 -20.86 2.89 -1.41
C ASN A 126 -21.52 2.56 -0.06
N LYS A 127 -21.66 1.28 0.24
CA LYS A 127 -22.37 0.80 1.43
C LYS A 127 -21.52 0.89 2.72
N THR A 128 -20.21 0.70 2.60
CA THR A 128 -19.34 0.56 3.77
C THR A 128 -18.36 1.70 3.95
N ASN A 129 -18.20 2.56 2.94
CA ASN A 129 -17.15 3.59 2.85
C ASN A 129 -15.72 3.02 2.95
N SER A 130 -15.56 1.73 2.63
CA SER A 130 -14.24 1.09 2.55
C SER A 130 -13.58 1.40 1.22
N VAL A 131 -12.28 1.68 1.23
CA VAL A 131 -11.49 1.93 0.02
C VAL A 131 -10.84 0.62 -0.41
N PHE A 132 -11.03 0.26 -1.68
CA PHE A 132 -10.42 -0.92 -2.27
C PHE A 132 -9.37 -0.54 -3.29
N TYR A 133 -8.33 -1.37 -3.39
CA TYR A 133 -7.21 -1.23 -4.31
C TYR A 133 -7.35 -2.21 -5.45
N PHE A 134 -7.44 -1.69 -6.68
CA PHE A 134 -7.76 -2.47 -7.88
C PHE A 134 -6.54 -2.71 -8.78
N GLY A 135 -5.42 -2.09 -8.51
CA GLY A 135 -4.21 -2.26 -9.30
C GLY A 135 -3.35 -1.03 -9.39
N GLU A 136 -2.22 -1.19 -10.06
CA GLU A 136 -1.30 -0.11 -10.36
C GLU A 136 -0.61 -0.31 -11.72
N ASP A 137 -0.25 0.80 -12.36
CA ASP A 137 0.74 0.85 -13.42
C ASP A 137 2.01 1.52 -12.86
N VAL A 138 3.18 0.96 -13.17
CA VAL A 138 4.47 1.42 -12.66
C VAL A 138 5.40 1.79 -13.81
N ASP A 139 6.03 2.95 -13.72
CA ASP A 139 7.11 3.39 -14.60
C ASP A 139 8.36 3.66 -13.76
N THR A 140 9.40 2.82 -13.88
CA THR A 140 10.68 3.01 -13.20
C THR A 140 11.63 3.82 -14.10
N TYR A 141 12.33 4.79 -13.53
CA TYR A 141 13.16 5.74 -14.26
C TYR A 141 14.65 5.60 -13.90
N GLU A 142 15.52 5.67 -14.92
CA GLU A 142 16.94 5.91 -14.78
C GLU A 142 17.35 7.04 -15.74
N ASN A 143 18.01 8.09 -15.23
CA ASN A 143 18.43 9.26 -16.01
C ASN A 143 17.31 9.89 -16.86
N GLY A 144 16.07 9.91 -16.33
CA GLY A 144 14.91 10.48 -17.01
C GLY A 144 14.30 9.61 -18.12
N VAL A 145 14.73 8.36 -18.25
CA VAL A 145 14.21 7.40 -19.23
C VAL A 145 13.52 6.26 -18.49
N ILE A 146 12.36 5.82 -18.99
CA ILE A 146 11.66 4.63 -18.45
C ILE A 146 12.49 3.39 -18.78
N VAL A 147 12.81 2.61 -17.74
CA VAL A 147 13.63 1.39 -17.84
C VAL A 147 12.88 0.12 -17.44
N GLY A 148 11.69 0.24 -16.87
CA GLY A 148 10.90 -0.91 -16.44
C GLY A 148 9.48 -0.56 -16.00
N HIS A 149 8.68 -1.62 -15.83
CA HIS A 149 7.29 -1.56 -15.36
C HIS A 149 7.02 -2.62 -14.29
N ASP A 150 8.07 -3.05 -13.60
CA ASP A 150 7.96 -4.13 -12.62
C ASP A 150 7.10 -3.68 -11.44
N GLY A 151 6.26 -4.60 -10.95
CA GLY A 151 5.29 -4.32 -9.91
C GLY A 151 3.89 -4.01 -10.42
N ALA A 152 3.72 -3.66 -11.69
CA ALA A 152 2.40 -3.38 -12.26
C ALA A 152 1.47 -4.60 -12.21
N TRP A 153 0.23 -4.39 -11.79
CA TRP A 153 -0.81 -5.42 -11.72
C TRP A 153 -2.21 -4.79 -11.81
N GLN A 154 -3.20 -5.58 -12.21
CA GLN A 154 -4.60 -5.13 -12.25
C GLN A 154 -5.54 -6.29 -11.86
N SER A 155 -6.55 -5.99 -11.05
CA SER A 155 -7.62 -6.94 -10.71
C SER A 155 -8.27 -7.51 -11.97
N GLY A 156 -8.61 -8.82 -11.94
CA GLY A 156 -9.16 -9.53 -13.07
C GLY A 156 -8.14 -10.03 -14.08
N GLN A 157 -6.85 -9.70 -13.93
CA GLN A 157 -5.77 -10.14 -14.83
C GLN A 157 -4.78 -11.05 -14.12
N ASN A 158 -4.29 -12.11 -14.81
CA ASN A 158 -3.26 -13.03 -14.30
C ASN A 158 -3.54 -13.61 -12.91
N GLY A 159 -4.82 -13.75 -12.53
CA GLY A 159 -5.25 -14.23 -11.21
C GLY A 159 -5.16 -13.18 -10.10
N ALA A 160 -4.84 -11.93 -10.43
CA ALA A 160 -4.84 -10.85 -9.48
C ALA A 160 -6.27 -10.44 -9.09
N ARG A 161 -6.43 -10.04 -7.84
CA ARG A 161 -7.70 -9.60 -7.25
C ARG A 161 -7.48 -8.34 -6.42
N ALA A 162 -8.44 -7.44 -6.48
CA ALA A 162 -8.49 -6.27 -5.62
C ALA A 162 -8.61 -6.68 -4.14
N GLY A 163 -8.08 -5.84 -3.27
CA GLY A 163 -8.14 -6.01 -1.83
C GLY A 163 -8.50 -4.72 -1.10
N LEU A 164 -8.45 -4.76 0.21
CA LEU A 164 -8.91 -3.68 1.09
C LEU A 164 -7.76 -2.74 1.43
N GLN A 165 -7.77 -1.53 0.88
CA GLN A 165 -6.80 -0.48 1.22
C GLN A 165 -7.07 0.12 2.59
N MET A 166 -8.32 0.54 2.83
CA MET A 166 -8.71 1.15 4.10
C MET A 166 -10.15 0.78 4.46
N PRO A 167 -10.40 0.15 5.62
CA PRO A 167 -11.75 -0.15 6.06
C PRO A 167 -12.57 1.13 6.30
N GLY A 168 -13.86 1.12 6.01
CA GLY A 168 -14.77 2.19 6.36
C GLY A 168 -15.10 2.23 7.86
N ILE A 169 -15.14 1.05 8.48
CA ILE A 169 -15.26 0.88 9.93
C ILE A 169 -13.94 0.30 10.44
N ILE A 170 -13.24 1.05 11.27
CA ILE A 170 -11.97 0.63 11.84
C ILE A 170 -12.20 -0.31 13.01
N LEU A 171 -11.59 -1.50 12.94
CA LEU A 171 -11.63 -2.50 14.01
C LEU A 171 -10.21 -2.84 14.44
N LEU A 172 -9.90 -2.66 15.72
CA LEU A 172 -8.61 -3.03 16.29
C LEU A 172 -8.34 -4.52 16.11
N GLY A 173 -7.17 -4.86 15.56
CA GLY A 173 -6.76 -6.23 15.26
C GLY A 173 -7.34 -6.77 13.94
N ALA A 174 -8.05 -5.96 13.13
CA ALA A 174 -8.46 -6.35 11.78
C ALA A 174 -7.21 -6.66 10.93
N ARG A 175 -7.29 -7.73 10.14
CA ARG A 175 -6.20 -8.25 9.32
C ARG A 175 -6.72 -8.62 7.94
N TYR A 176 -6.15 -8.02 6.90
CA TYR A 176 -6.63 -8.17 5.53
C TYR A 176 -5.53 -7.99 4.51
N PHE A 177 -5.75 -8.55 3.32
CA PHE A 177 -4.91 -8.28 2.15
C PHE A 177 -5.31 -6.96 1.51
N MET A 178 -4.32 -6.16 1.17
CA MET A 178 -4.49 -4.92 0.40
C MET A 178 -4.66 -5.25 -1.08
N GLU A 179 -4.00 -6.30 -1.56
CA GLU A 179 -4.15 -6.90 -2.89
C GLU A 179 -3.71 -8.36 -2.86
N VAL A 180 -4.14 -9.10 -3.87
CA VAL A 180 -3.67 -10.47 -4.13
C VAL A 180 -3.28 -10.55 -5.60
N ALA A 181 -2.04 -10.18 -5.94
CA ALA A 181 -1.44 -10.32 -7.27
C ALA A 181 -0.33 -11.37 -7.22
N PRO A 182 -0.60 -12.65 -7.60
CA PRO A 182 0.33 -13.76 -7.40
C PRO A 182 1.69 -13.51 -8.05
N GLY A 183 2.76 -13.56 -7.22
CA GLY A 183 4.14 -13.36 -7.66
C GLY A 183 4.53 -11.89 -7.92
N VAL A 184 3.61 -10.94 -7.75
CA VAL A 184 3.84 -9.50 -7.97
C VAL A 184 3.67 -8.74 -6.66
N ALA A 185 2.45 -8.65 -6.12
CA ALA A 185 2.13 -7.90 -4.92
C ALA A 185 1.10 -8.67 -4.06
N GLN A 186 1.37 -8.84 -2.77
CA GLN A 186 0.48 -9.52 -1.82
C GLN A 186 0.64 -8.89 -0.44
N ASP A 187 0.37 -7.61 -0.34
CA ASP A 187 0.57 -6.87 0.89
C ASP A 187 -0.63 -7.03 1.82
N ARG A 188 -0.33 -7.00 3.10
CA ARG A 188 -1.29 -7.30 4.17
C ARG A 188 -1.17 -6.30 5.28
N SER A 189 -2.30 -5.80 5.73
CA SER A 189 -2.42 -4.86 6.82
C SER A 189 -2.98 -5.49 8.08
N GLU A 190 -2.45 -5.06 9.23
CA GLU A 190 -2.98 -5.34 10.57
C GLU A 190 -3.14 -4.03 11.35
N ILE A 191 -4.35 -3.73 11.80
CA ILE A 191 -4.63 -2.52 12.59
C ILE A 191 -4.18 -2.73 14.02
N LEU A 192 -3.16 -1.99 14.47
CA LEU A 192 -2.54 -2.15 15.78
C LEU A 192 -3.01 -1.12 16.81
N SER A 193 -3.34 0.11 16.39
CA SER A 193 -3.78 1.19 17.28
C SER A 193 -4.67 2.16 16.52
N MET A 194 -5.52 2.89 17.25
CA MET A 194 -6.44 3.90 16.70
C MET A 194 -6.32 5.23 17.46
N THR A 195 -5.35 5.35 18.36
CA THR A 195 -5.23 6.47 19.30
C THR A 195 -3.83 7.07 19.36
N GLU A 196 -3.01 6.80 18.32
CA GLU A 196 -1.65 7.32 18.27
C GLU A 196 -1.65 8.86 18.14
N THR A 197 -0.66 9.47 18.74
CA THR A 197 -0.29 10.87 18.48
C THR A 197 1.02 10.85 17.71
N VAL A 198 1.03 11.43 16.51
CA VAL A 198 2.19 11.43 15.63
C VAL A 198 2.55 12.86 15.27
N THR A 199 3.84 13.20 15.45
CA THR A 199 4.41 14.48 15.04
C THR A 199 5.24 14.28 13.78
N THR A 200 5.00 15.10 12.77
CA THR A 200 5.73 15.17 11.51
C THR A 200 6.12 16.63 11.24
N PRO A 201 6.94 16.93 10.23
CA PRO A 201 7.20 18.31 9.83
C PRO A 201 5.95 19.13 9.49
N ALA A 202 4.87 18.49 9.02
CA ALA A 202 3.59 19.15 8.71
C ALA A 202 2.75 19.47 9.96
N GLY A 203 3.07 18.91 11.15
CA GLY A 203 2.34 19.16 12.39
C GLY A 203 2.20 17.95 13.29
N THR A 204 1.38 18.11 14.34
CA THR A 204 1.06 17.04 15.30
C THR A 204 -0.38 16.60 15.10
N PHE A 205 -0.59 15.30 14.89
CA PHE A 205 -1.86 14.68 14.59
C PHE A 205 -2.25 13.69 15.69
N ASN A 206 -3.51 13.74 16.11
CA ASN A 206 -4.06 12.88 17.15
C ASN A 206 -5.03 11.85 16.56
N ASN A 207 -5.31 10.78 17.33
CA ASN A 207 -6.20 9.69 16.92
C ASN A 207 -5.79 9.05 15.60
N CYS A 208 -4.48 8.96 15.38
CA CYS A 208 -3.93 8.31 14.19
C CYS A 208 -4.07 6.80 14.29
N LEU A 209 -4.32 6.17 13.15
CA LEU A 209 -4.17 4.72 12.99
C LEU A 209 -2.69 4.37 12.94
N LYS A 210 -2.33 3.27 13.60
CA LYS A 210 -1.08 2.56 13.37
C LYS A 210 -1.40 1.23 12.71
N ILE A 211 -0.88 1.04 11.52
CA ILE A 211 -1.03 -0.19 10.73
C ILE A 211 0.34 -0.85 10.60
N LYS A 212 0.37 -2.17 10.79
CA LYS A 212 1.52 -3.00 10.44
C LYS A 212 1.28 -3.59 9.07
N GLU A 213 2.19 -3.36 8.15
CA GLU A 213 2.19 -4.00 6.83
C GLU A 213 3.21 -5.11 6.75
N THR A 214 2.86 -6.16 6.02
CA THR A 214 3.70 -7.31 5.69
C THR A 214 3.37 -7.75 4.28
N SER A 215 4.33 -8.30 3.55
CA SER A 215 4.06 -8.93 2.26
C SER A 215 4.05 -10.45 2.35
N ALA A 216 3.29 -11.13 1.49
CA ALA A 216 3.37 -12.57 1.33
C ALA A 216 4.49 -12.99 0.36
N VAL A 217 4.96 -12.05 -0.47
CA VAL A 217 6.03 -12.26 -1.46
C VAL A 217 7.39 -11.75 -0.98
N GLU A 218 7.42 -10.89 0.05
CA GLU A 218 8.64 -10.31 0.58
C GLU A 218 8.76 -10.46 2.10
N PRO A 219 9.98 -10.69 2.62
CA PRO A 219 10.21 -10.70 4.05
C PRO A 219 10.26 -9.28 4.61
N GLY A 220 9.73 -9.11 5.81
CA GLY A 220 9.79 -7.85 6.53
C GLY A 220 8.44 -7.41 7.09
N SER A 221 8.47 -6.28 7.77
CA SER A 221 7.25 -5.59 8.22
C SER A 221 7.53 -4.11 8.38
N TYR A 222 6.55 -3.30 8.06
CA TYR A 222 6.60 -1.85 8.12
C TYR A 222 5.46 -1.33 8.97
N TYR A 223 5.57 -0.07 9.42
CA TYR A 223 4.51 0.60 10.15
C TYR A 223 4.12 1.86 9.42
N LYS A 224 2.84 1.96 9.10
CA LYS A 224 2.23 3.16 8.52
C LYS A 224 1.31 3.82 9.54
N TYR A 225 1.27 5.14 9.49
CA TYR A 225 0.40 5.94 10.34
C TYR A 225 -0.48 6.82 9.47
N TYR A 226 -1.77 6.84 9.79
CA TYR A 226 -2.77 7.60 9.05
C TYR A 226 -3.50 8.55 9.99
N ALA A 227 -3.58 9.83 9.62
CA ALA A 227 -4.32 10.84 10.38
C ALA A 227 -5.74 11.03 9.84
N PRO A 228 -6.74 11.26 10.72
CA PRO A 228 -8.11 11.53 10.30
C PRO A 228 -8.19 12.77 9.39
N GLY A 229 -8.88 12.65 8.25
CA GLY A 229 -9.11 13.73 7.29
C GLY A 229 -7.90 14.10 6.42
N ILE A 230 -6.79 13.33 6.57
CA ILE A 230 -5.56 13.57 5.79
C ILE A 230 -5.15 12.27 5.06
N GLY A 231 -5.11 11.14 5.76
CA GLY A 231 -4.58 9.88 5.23
C GLY A 231 -3.19 9.59 5.75
N LEU A 232 -2.30 9.08 4.90
CA LEU A 232 -0.95 8.66 5.24
C LEU A 232 -0.10 9.86 5.70
N ILE A 233 0.48 9.76 6.90
CA ILE A 233 1.33 10.81 7.48
C ILE A 233 2.73 10.31 7.86
N LYS A 234 2.92 8.98 7.92
CA LYS A 234 4.22 8.37 8.16
C LYS A 234 4.26 6.97 7.57
N ASP A 235 5.34 6.66 6.86
CA ASP A 235 5.65 5.36 6.30
C ASP A 235 7.13 5.06 6.47
N GLY A 236 7.43 4.13 7.39
CA GLY A 236 8.82 3.85 7.75
C GLY A 236 9.59 5.12 8.18
N SER A 237 10.56 5.53 7.36
CA SER A 237 11.37 6.74 7.58
C SER A 237 10.76 7.99 6.94
N SER A 238 9.78 7.86 6.05
CA SER A 238 9.13 8.99 5.37
C SER A 238 8.02 9.57 6.23
N GLU A 239 8.01 10.90 6.35
CA GLU A 239 7.08 11.67 7.16
C GLU A 239 6.41 12.77 6.33
N LEU A 240 5.15 13.06 6.63
CA LEU A 240 4.38 14.11 5.98
C LEU A 240 5.04 15.47 6.21
N THR A 241 5.33 16.17 5.10
CA THR A 241 5.89 17.53 5.13
C THR A 241 4.90 18.58 4.65
N ASP A 242 3.94 18.19 3.78
CA ASP A 242 2.92 19.09 3.24
C ASP A 242 1.70 18.29 2.76
N TYR A 243 0.53 18.92 2.74
CA TYR A 243 -0.72 18.34 2.21
C TYR A 243 -1.72 19.42 1.81
N THR A 244 -2.60 19.07 0.88
CA THR A 244 -3.72 19.95 0.49
C THR A 244 -4.70 20.08 1.66
N GLN A 245 -4.83 21.29 2.20
CA GLN A 245 -5.85 21.57 3.20
C GLN A 245 -7.22 21.57 2.52
N GLN A 246 -8.10 20.67 2.96
CA GLN A 246 -9.50 20.74 2.53
C GLN A 246 -10.13 22.00 3.12
N ALA A 247 -10.83 22.77 2.28
CA ALA A 247 -11.65 23.88 2.79
C ALA A 247 -12.62 23.29 3.83
N SER A 248 -12.54 23.78 5.08
CA SER A 248 -13.45 23.38 6.14
C SER A 248 -14.88 23.57 5.65
N GLN A 249 -15.62 22.48 5.49
CA GLN A 249 -17.07 22.58 5.30
C GLN A 249 -17.64 23.17 6.61
N GLN A 250 -18.01 24.43 6.53
CA GLN A 250 -18.73 25.13 7.59
C GLN A 250 -20.20 24.69 7.60
#